data_682d15d5b8f3e74e6dc39ec8825394b5
#
_entry.id   682d15d5b8f3e74e6dc39ec8825394b5
#
_cell.length_a   1.000
_cell.length_b   1.000
_cell.length_c   1.000
_cell.angle_alpha   90.00
_cell.angle_beta   90.00
_cell.angle_gamma   90.00
#
_symmetry.space_group_name_H-M   'P 1'
#
loop_
_entity.id
_entity.type
_entity.pdbx_description
1 polymer ?
#
loop_
_entity_poly.entity_id
_entity_poly.type
_entity_poly.pdbx_seq_one_letter_code
_entity_poly.pdbx_strand_id
1 'polypeptide(L)'
;MLCLLVMVLVFALPAIAEDQAPGTPPATSAAAAPAPAPAPGPQADPSGANTGGSADVIGATNGAPTQQEFDTLSKSEPLASKLADVVGHNRISINMVWTLVCGFLVMFMQAGFAMAETGFTRAKNAGHTMAMNFMVYALGMLGYWICGFALQMGGSGGLSSLGSHGVLNHEVVIHLFGKAFGLFGTKGFFLSGNTYDAAVFSLFLFQMVFMDTTATIPTGSMAERWNMKSFFVYGFFVSAILYPLYANWVWGGGWLSQLGANFGLGHGHVDFAGSSVVHMTGGVAALAGAMVIGPRIGKFNKDGSPNPIPGHHIPMAVVGCFILAFGWFGFNAGSTLSGTDLRIGVVATNTMLAGGAAAFSSWVYMWMRYGKPDI
;
A
#
# COMPACT_ATOMS: atom_id res chain seq x y z
N MET A 1 1.84 -7.77 -27.58
CA MET A 1 0.48 -7.85 -28.16
C MET A 1 -0.59 -8.10 -27.09
N LEU A 2 -0.44 -9.07 -26.19
CA LEU A 2 -1.41 -9.34 -25.12
C LEU A 2 -1.59 -8.16 -24.12
N CYS A 3 -0.51 -7.50 -23.73
CA CYS A 3 -0.56 -6.33 -22.83
C CYS A 3 -1.27 -5.11 -23.46
N LEU A 4 -1.15 -4.91 -24.77
CA LEU A 4 -1.89 -3.86 -25.48
C LEU A 4 -3.39 -4.19 -25.55
N LEU A 5 -3.75 -5.47 -25.67
CA LEU A 5 -5.14 -5.92 -25.71
C LEU A 5 -5.83 -5.74 -24.35
N VAL A 6 -5.11 -5.98 -23.24
CA VAL A 6 -5.63 -5.76 -21.87
C VAL A 6 -5.79 -4.26 -21.61
N MET A 7 -4.88 -3.42 -22.09
CA MET A 7 -5.02 -1.96 -22.01
C MET A 7 -6.25 -1.44 -22.78
N VAL A 8 -6.51 -1.97 -23.97
CA VAL A 8 -7.67 -1.58 -24.79
C VAL A 8 -8.99 -2.07 -24.18
N LEU A 9 -9.00 -3.23 -23.52
CA LEU A 9 -10.21 -3.75 -22.86
C LEU A 9 -10.62 -2.95 -21.62
N VAL A 10 -9.64 -2.38 -20.90
CA VAL A 10 -9.93 -1.54 -19.69
C VAL A 10 -10.50 -0.17 -20.12
N PHE A 11 -10.13 0.34 -21.30
CA PHE A 11 -10.64 1.62 -21.80
C PHE A 11 -11.90 1.52 -22.67
N ALA A 12 -12.36 0.31 -23.01
CA ALA A 12 -13.51 0.08 -23.89
C ALA A 12 -14.80 -0.31 -23.15
N LEU A 13 -14.87 -0.16 -21.84
CA LEU A 13 -16.14 -0.32 -21.12
C LEU A 13 -16.99 0.93 -21.34
N PRO A 14 -18.13 0.83 -22.08
CA PRO A 14 -19.06 1.94 -22.20
C PRO A 14 -19.66 2.25 -20.83
N ALA A 15 -19.78 3.52 -20.50
CA ALA A 15 -20.59 3.96 -19.38
C ALA A 15 -22.02 3.43 -19.60
N ILE A 16 -22.45 2.46 -18.78
CA ILE A 16 -23.83 1.99 -18.78
C ILE A 16 -24.65 3.12 -18.18
N ALA A 17 -25.31 3.89 -19.04
CA ALA A 17 -26.34 4.81 -18.64
C ALA A 17 -27.51 3.99 -18.08
N GLU A 18 -27.95 4.32 -16.89
CA GLU A 18 -29.15 3.79 -16.29
C GLU A 18 -30.35 4.20 -17.16
N ASP A 19 -31.01 3.24 -17.77
CA ASP A 19 -32.21 3.43 -18.57
C ASP A 19 -33.41 3.58 -17.60
N GLN A 20 -33.94 4.79 -17.51
CA GLN A 20 -35.16 5.07 -16.72
C GLN A 20 -36.39 4.61 -17.49
N ALA A 21 -37.13 3.71 -16.91
CA ALA A 21 -38.46 3.31 -17.41
C ALA A 21 -39.46 4.50 -17.41
N PRO A 22 -40.36 4.62 -18.37
CA PRO A 22 -41.29 5.74 -18.47
C PRO A 22 -42.33 5.72 -17.35
N GLY A 23 -42.28 6.73 -16.49
CA GLY A 23 -43.20 6.95 -15.39
C GLY A 23 -44.55 7.55 -15.82
N THR A 24 -45.59 7.12 -15.14
CA THR A 24 -46.96 7.62 -15.18
C THR A 24 -47.03 9.13 -14.83
N PRO A 25 -47.90 9.94 -15.43
CA PRO A 25 -47.94 11.38 -15.15
C PRO A 25 -48.51 11.67 -13.75
N PRO A 26 -47.94 12.66 -13.03
CA PRO A 26 -48.32 12.95 -11.66
C PRO A 26 -49.55 13.83 -11.57
N ALA A 27 -50.35 13.57 -10.52
CA ALA A 27 -51.42 14.44 -10.07
C ALA A 27 -50.84 15.77 -9.54
N THR A 28 -51.48 16.88 -9.91
CA THR A 28 -51.15 18.24 -9.46
C THR A 28 -51.25 18.36 -7.94
N SER A 29 -50.13 18.58 -7.28
CA SER A 29 -50.01 18.98 -5.87
C SER A 29 -49.24 20.29 -5.75
N ALA A 30 -49.66 21.15 -4.81
CA ALA A 30 -49.16 22.47 -4.56
C ALA A 30 -47.65 22.55 -4.43
N ALA A 31 -47.03 23.62 -4.91
CA ALA A 31 -45.60 23.90 -4.88
C ALA A 31 -45.02 23.85 -3.46
N ALA A 32 -44.31 22.80 -3.18
CA ALA A 32 -43.38 22.75 -2.04
C ALA A 32 -42.17 23.62 -2.35
N ALA A 33 -41.67 24.34 -1.34
CA ALA A 33 -40.43 25.12 -1.47
C ALA A 33 -39.27 24.23 -2.00
N PRO A 34 -38.38 24.75 -2.86
CA PRO A 34 -37.28 23.96 -3.39
C PRO A 34 -36.43 23.38 -2.24
N ALA A 35 -36.23 22.08 -2.28
CA ALA A 35 -35.33 21.41 -1.35
C ALA A 35 -33.95 22.10 -1.43
N PRO A 36 -33.26 22.27 -0.29
CA PRO A 36 -31.90 22.82 -0.32
C PRO A 36 -31.04 21.97 -1.25
N ALA A 37 -30.22 22.63 -2.06
CA ALA A 37 -29.29 21.96 -2.97
C ALA A 37 -28.44 20.95 -2.18
N PRO A 38 -28.19 19.75 -2.70
CA PRO A 38 -27.32 18.80 -2.03
C PRO A 38 -25.98 19.45 -1.75
N ALA A 39 -25.44 19.26 -0.55
CA ALA A 39 -24.12 19.77 -0.18
C ALA A 39 -23.10 19.37 -1.26
N PRO A 40 -22.23 20.28 -1.68
CA PRO A 40 -21.18 19.94 -2.64
C PRO A 40 -20.39 18.76 -2.14
N GLY A 41 -20.20 17.75 -3.01
CA GLY A 41 -19.37 16.59 -2.69
C GLY A 41 -17.93 17.00 -2.34
N PRO A 42 -17.13 16.07 -1.80
CA PRO A 42 -15.76 16.37 -1.40
C PRO A 42 -14.98 16.98 -2.56
N GLN A 43 -14.42 18.17 -2.36
CA GLN A 43 -13.58 18.86 -3.33
C GLN A 43 -12.12 18.52 -3.09
N ALA A 44 -11.35 18.40 -4.18
CA ALA A 44 -9.91 18.22 -4.10
C ALA A 44 -9.23 19.45 -3.48
N ASP A 45 -8.26 19.22 -2.60
CA ASP A 45 -7.39 20.24 -2.01
C ASP A 45 -5.91 19.94 -2.30
N PRO A 46 -5.42 20.25 -3.50
CA PRO A 46 -4.02 19.97 -3.87
C PRO A 46 -2.99 20.72 -3.02
N SER A 47 -3.38 21.84 -2.44
CA SER A 47 -2.50 22.63 -1.57
C SER A 47 -2.44 22.14 -0.13
N GLY A 48 -3.45 21.38 0.29
CA GLY A 48 -3.63 20.98 1.67
C GLY A 48 -4.06 22.12 2.60
N ALA A 49 -4.32 23.33 2.08
CA ALA A 49 -4.59 24.52 2.89
C ALA A 49 -5.89 24.41 3.70
N ASN A 50 -6.85 23.64 3.21
CA ASN A 50 -8.14 23.40 3.85
C ASN A 50 -8.27 21.96 4.41
N THR A 51 -7.18 21.19 4.37
CA THR A 51 -7.19 19.80 4.84
C THR A 51 -6.96 19.75 6.35
N GLY A 52 -7.88 19.12 7.06
CA GLY A 52 -7.90 19.05 8.52
C GLY A 52 -8.62 20.23 9.18
N GLY A 53 -9.39 19.94 10.22
CA GLY A 53 -10.17 20.93 10.95
C GLY A 53 -10.73 20.38 12.25
N SER A 54 -11.71 21.06 12.80
CA SER A 54 -12.35 20.65 14.08
C SER A 54 -12.94 19.25 14.06
N ALA A 55 -13.42 18.78 12.90
CA ALA A 55 -13.89 17.40 12.73
C ALA A 55 -12.80 16.35 13.02
N ASP A 56 -11.55 16.68 12.79
CA ASP A 56 -10.41 15.78 13.05
C ASP A 56 -9.94 15.78 14.52
N VAL A 57 -10.52 16.64 15.33
CA VAL A 57 -10.24 16.71 16.78
C VAL A 57 -11.33 16.01 17.57
N ILE A 58 -12.58 16.09 17.13
CA ILE A 58 -13.75 15.53 17.82
C ILE A 58 -13.62 14.01 17.92
N GLY A 59 -13.68 13.47 19.14
CA GLY A 59 -13.56 12.03 19.39
C GLY A 59 -12.19 11.41 19.06
N ALA A 60 -11.19 12.23 18.76
CA ALA A 60 -9.89 11.76 18.25
C ALA A 60 -9.06 10.98 19.29
N THR A 61 -9.21 11.27 20.58
CA THR A 61 -8.49 10.64 21.69
C THR A 61 -9.37 10.61 22.95
N ASN A 62 -8.95 9.86 23.98
CA ASN A 62 -9.59 9.96 25.29
C ASN A 62 -9.53 11.40 25.82
N GLY A 63 -10.69 11.95 26.20
CA GLY A 63 -10.82 13.34 26.64
C GLY A 63 -10.94 14.37 25.52
N ALA A 64 -10.97 13.94 24.25
CA ALA A 64 -11.34 14.81 23.13
C ALA A 64 -12.82 15.23 23.25
N PRO A 65 -13.18 16.44 22.75
CA PRO A 65 -14.56 16.88 22.80
C PRO A 65 -15.47 15.97 21.98
N THR A 66 -16.68 15.78 22.46
CA THR A 66 -17.75 15.17 21.69
C THR A 66 -18.34 16.17 20.69
N GLN A 67 -19.05 15.70 19.66
CA GLN A 67 -19.74 16.57 18.72
C GLN A 67 -20.71 17.54 19.43
N GLN A 68 -21.44 17.04 20.43
CA GLN A 68 -22.41 17.87 21.18
C GLN A 68 -21.75 18.96 22.02
N GLU A 69 -20.62 18.67 22.64
CA GLU A 69 -19.82 19.67 23.38
C GLU A 69 -19.27 20.72 22.42
N PHE A 70 -18.74 20.29 21.27
CA PHE A 70 -18.23 21.19 20.26
C PHE A 70 -19.33 22.11 19.69
N ASP A 71 -20.49 21.56 19.35
CA ASP A 71 -21.64 22.33 18.81
C ASP A 71 -22.18 23.35 19.83
N THR A 72 -22.09 23.03 21.11
CA THR A 72 -22.47 23.93 22.20
C THR A 72 -21.46 25.04 22.35
N LEU A 73 -20.18 24.71 22.42
CA LEU A 73 -19.08 25.63 22.62
C LEU A 73 -18.92 26.59 21.42
N SER A 74 -19.08 26.10 20.19
CA SER A 74 -18.92 26.89 18.98
C SER A 74 -19.92 28.05 18.86
N LYS A 75 -21.08 27.94 19.50
CA LYS A 75 -22.11 28.98 19.55
C LYS A 75 -21.78 30.07 20.57
N SER A 76 -21.19 29.71 21.71
CA SER A 76 -20.86 30.61 22.80
C SER A 76 -19.45 31.20 22.67
N GLU A 77 -18.50 30.45 22.10
CA GLU A 77 -17.08 30.80 22.03
C GLU A 77 -16.51 30.60 20.61
N PRO A 78 -16.76 31.54 19.66
CA PRO A 78 -16.29 31.40 18.27
C PRO A 78 -14.77 31.28 18.13
N LEU A 79 -14.00 31.83 19.07
CA LEU A 79 -12.54 31.71 19.07
C LEU A 79 -12.10 30.26 19.34
N ALA A 80 -12.76 29.58 20.27
CA ALA A 80 -12.47 28.18 20.57
C ALA A 80 -12.70 27.28 19.34
N SER A 81 -13.75 27.54 18.57
CA SER A 81 -14.01 26.85 17.29
C SER A 81 -12.87 27.02 16.30
N LYS A 82 -12.40 28.28 16.11
CA LYS A 82 -11.25 28.55 15.21
C LYS A 82 -9.94 27.88 15.69
N LEU A 83 -9.72 27.83 16.99
CA LEU A 83 -8.56 27.13 17.55
C LEU A 83 -8.66 25.62 17.35
N ALA A 84 -9.86 25.03 17.44
CA ALA A 84 -10.08 23.63 17.11
C ALA A 84 -9.77 23.30 15.63
N ASP A 85 -10.12 24.21 14.70
CA ASP A 85 -9.75 24.04 13.29
C ASP A 85 -8.23 24.07 13.11
N VAL A 86 -7.51 24.98 13.75
CA VAL A 86 -6.04 25.03 13.71
C VAL A 86 -5.42 23.76 14.31
N VAL A 87 -5.96 23.26 15.42
CA VAL A 87 -5.50 22.02 16.07
C VAL A 87 -5.72 20.83 15.14
N GLY A 88 -6.89 20.73 14.50
CA GLY A 88 -7.19 19.67 13.53
C GLY A 88 -6.26 19.71 12.32
N HIS A 89 -6.04 20.89 11.74
CA HIS A 89 -5.09 21.08 10.65
C HIS A 89 -3.66 20.64 11.05
N ASN A 90 -3.18 21.06 12.22
CA ASN A 90 -1.87 20.66 12.72
C ASN A 90 -1.77 19.14 12.95
N ARG A 91 -2.82 18.51 13.46
CA ARG A 91 -2.88 17.06 13.63
C ARG A 91 -2.71 16.33 12.31
N ILE A 92 -3.46 16.74 11.29
CA ILE A 92 -3.34 16.15 9.94
C ILE A 92 -1.96 16.42 9.35
N SER A 93 -1.41 17.62 9.50
CA SER A 93 -0.06 17.96 9.04
C SER A 93 1.01 17.05 9.65
N ILE A 94 0.95 16.78 10.96
CA ILE A 94 1.86 15.86 11.66
C ILE A 94 1.72 14.44 11.09
N ASN A 95 0.50 13.98 10.85
CA ASN A 95 0.24 12.67 10.29
C ASN A 95 0.77 12.54 8.85
N MET A 96 0.60 13.57 8.02
CA MET A 96 1.16 13.60 6.67
C MET A 96 2.68 13.58 6.67
N VAL A 97 3.32 14.42 7.49
CA VAL A 97 4.79 14.43 7.60
C VAL A 97 5.31 13.06 8.03
N TRP A 98 4.69 12.43 9.04
CA TRP A 98 5.05 11.09 9.48
C TRP A 98 4.92 10.06 8.35
N THR A 99 3.79 10.06 7.66
CA THR A 99 3.50 9.15 6.56
C THR A 99 4.51 9.30 5.41
N LEU A 100 4.82 10.54 5.03
CA LEU A 100 5.76 10.83 3.96
C LEU A 100 7.20 10.44 4.34
N VAL A 101 7.66 10.81 5.54
CA VAL A 101 9.01 10.42 6.02
C VAL A 101 9.15 8.91 6.09
N CYS A 102 8.13 8.21 6.60
CA CYS A 102 8.12 6.75 6.62
C CYS A 102 8.10 6.15 5.21
N GLY A 103 7.34 6.75 4.28
CA GLY A 103 7.36 6.38 2.86
C GLY A 103 8.76 6.54 2.23
N PHE A 104 9.49 7.62 2.56
CA PHE A 104 10.88 7.82 2.12
C PHE A 104 11.84 6.76 2.69
N LEU A 105 11.66 6.36 3.94
CA LEU A 105 12.43 5.27 4.55
C LEU A 105 12.18 3.94 3.84
N VAL A 106 10.93 3.64 3.51
CA VAL A 106 10.57 2.42 2.76
C VAL A 106 11.11 2.48 1.33
N MET A 107 11.03 3.63 0.65
CA MET A 107 11.65 3.81 -0.67
C MET A 107 13.15 3.55 -0.63
N PHE A 108 13.84 4.02 0.42
CA PHE A 108 15.27 3.79 0.60
C PHE A 108 15.62 2.31 0.83
N MET A 109 14.68 1.47 1.29
CA MET A 109 14.87 0.02 1.34
C MET A 109 15.17 -0.59 -0.04
N GLN A 110 14.76 0.05 -1.13
CA GLN A 110 15.11 -0.40 -2.48
C GLN A 110 16.63 -0.42 -2.72
N ALA A 111 17.36 0.54 -2.18
CA ALA A 111 18.83 0.50 -2.17
C ALA A 111 19.36 -0.67 -1.33
N GLY A 112 18.70 -1.00 -0.22
CA GLY A 112 19.01 -2.15 0.61
C GLY A 112 18.83 -3.48 -0.13
N PHE A 113 17.70 -3.68 -0.82
CA PHE A 113 17.47 -4.85 -1.68
C PHE A 113 18.52 -4.94 -2.79
N ALA A 114 18.78 -3.83 -3.49
CA ALA A 114 19.77 -3.80 -4.56
C ALA A 114 21.16 -4.26 -4.08
N MET A 115 21.60 -3.78 -2.92
CA MET A 115 22.90 -4.16 -2.35
C MET A 115 22.91 -5.59 -1.81
N ALA A 116 21.89 -6.02 -1.10
CA ALA A 116 21.79 -7.36 -0.55
C ALA A 116 21.78 -8.42 -1.66
N GLU A 117 20.88 -8.29 -2.62
CA GLU A 117 20.76 -9.23 -3.74
C GLU A 117 22.00 -9.24 -4.61
N THR A 118 22.56 -8.06 -4.94
CA THR A 118 23.78 -7.97 -5.75
C THR A 118 24.95 -8.63 -5.05
N GLY A 119 25.11 -8.44 -3.74
CA GLY A 119 26.17 -9.05 -2.96
C GLY A 119 26.12 -10.58 -2.95
N PHE A 120 24.91 -11.16 -2.97
CA PHE A 120 24.69 -12.61 -3.04
C PHE A 120 24.75 -13.20 -4.45
N THR A 121 24.82 -12.38 -5.49
CA THR A 121 24.99 -12.87 -6.87
C THR A 121 26.46 -12.97 -7.26
N ARG A 122 26.77 -13.64 -8.38
CA ARG A 122 28.12 -13.66 -8.96
C ARG A 122 28.43 -12.31 -9.59
N ALA A 123 29.69 -11.88 -9.55
CA ALA A 123 30.17 -10.58 -10.06
C ALA A 123 29.72 -10.30 -11.50
N LYS A 124 29.70 -11.31 -12.38
CA LYS A 124 29.28 -11.16 -13.78
C LYS A 124 27.81 -10.74 -13.96
N ASN A 125 26.99 -10.92 -12.94
CA ASN A 125 25.56 -10.59 -12.95
C ASN A 125 25.23 -9.37 -12.05
N ALA A 126 26.22 -8.78 -11.39
CA ALA A 126 26.02 -7.69 -10.44
C ALA A 126 25.29 -6.49 -11.06
N GLY A 127 25.73 -6.04 -12.22
CA GLY A 127 25.09 -4.93 -12.93
C GLY A 127 23.64 -5.22 -13.35
N HIS A 128 23.34 -6.45 -13.74
CA HIS A 128 21.99 -6.86 -14.11
C HIS A 128 21.06 -6.88 -12.86
N THR A 129 21.51 -7.45 -11.75
CA THR A 129 20.73 -7.50 -10.50
C THR A 129 20.47 -6.10 -9.95
N MET A 130 21.49 -5.24 -9.95
CA MET A 130 21.36 -3.83 -9.55
C MET A 130 20.35 -3.09 -10.44
N ALA A 131 20.44 -3.30 -11.77
CA ALA A 131 19.54 -2.69 -12.74
C ALA A 131 18.08 -3.16 -12.56
N MET A 132 17.83 -4.44 -12.24
CA MET A 132 16.49 -4.93 -11.96
C MET A 132 15.89 -4.22 -10.74
N ASN A 133 16.65 -4.10 -9.66
CA ASN A 133 16.19 -3.43 -8.45
C ASN A 133 15.91 -1.93 -8.67
N PHE A 134 16.67 -1.26 -9.54
CA PHE A 134 16.38 0.13 -9.91
C PHE A 134 15.14 0.23 -10.82
N MET A 135 15.03 -0.66 -11.79
CA MET A 135 13.96 -0.62 -12.78
C MET A 135 12.60 -1.06 -12.22
N VAL A 136 12.55 -1.92 -11.20
CA VAL A 136 11.29 -2.29 -10.56
C VAL A 136 10.61 -1.08 -9.94
N TYR A 137 11.39 -0.19 -9.31
CA TYR A 137 10.89 1.07 -8.78
C TYR A 137 10.28 1.94 -9.90
N ALA A 138 11.01 2.17 -10.99
CA ALA A 138 10.53 3.02 -12.08
C ALA A 138 9.28 2.46 -12.77
N LEU A 139 9.27 1.17 -13.08
CA LEU A 139 8.14 0.49 -13.72
C LEU A 139 6.95 0.36 -12.77
N GLY A 140 7.25 0.04 -11.51
CA GLY A 140 6.27 -0.10 -10.45
C GLY A 140 5.52 1.19 -10.20
N MET A 141 6.25 2.30 -10.03
CA MET A 141 5.66 3.62 -9.85
C MET A 141 4.70 3.98 -10.98
N LEU A 142 5.10 3.75 -12.25
CA LEU A 142 4.26 4.06 -13.41
C LEU A 142 3.00 3.19 -13.46
N GLY A 143 3.12 1.88 -13.28
CA GLY A 143 1.97 0.97 -13.29
C GLY A 143 1.00 1.26 -12.14
N TYR A 144 1.54 1.56 -10.98
CA TYR A 144 0.75 1.91 -9.80
C TYR A 144 0.04 3.25 -9.95
N TRP A 145 0.70 4.27 -10.50
CA TRP A 145 0.11 5.56 -10.80
C TRP A 145 -0.98 5.49 -11.87
N ILE A 146 -0.77 4.71 -12.95
CA ILE A 146 -1.74 4.59 -14.04
C ILE A 146 -3.06 4.00 -13.54
N CYS A 147 -3.01 2.87 -12.84
CA CYS A 147 -4.22 2.17 -12.41
C CYS A 147 -4.12 1.46 -11.04
N GLY A 148 -2.93 1.06 -10.59
CA GLY A 148 -2.79 0.25 -9.39
C GLY A 148 -3.37 0.92 -8.14
N PHE A 149 -3.11 2.21 -7.93
CA PHE A 149 -3.67 2.94 -6.79
C PHE A 149 -5.20 2.99 -6.82
N ALA A 150 -5.79 3.23 -7.99
CA ALA A 150 -7.24 3.24 -8.14
C ALA A 150 -7.85 1.88 -7.82
N LEU A 151 -7.24 0.80 -8.31
CA LEU A 151 -7.70 -0.57 -8.03
C LEU A 151 -7.58 -0.92 -6.53
N GLN A 152 -6.52 -0.48 -5.88
CA GLN A 152 -6.29 -0.75 -4.46
C GLN A 152 -7.16 0.10 -3.54
N MET A 153 -7.07 1.43 -3.65
CA MET A 153 -7.61 2.37 -2.65
C MET A 153 -8.87 3.09 -3.11
N GLY A 154 -9.26 2.94 -4.38
CA GLY A 154 -10.35 3.71 -4.99
C GLY A 154 -11.75 3.47 -4.41
N GLY A 155 -11.91 2.44 -3.58
CA GLY A 155 -13.14 2.14 -2.84
C GLY A 155 -13.06 2.39 -1.32
N SER A 156 -11.89 2.81 -0.80
CA SER A 156 -11.64 2.92 0.64
C SER A 156 -12.35 4.10 1.35
N GLY A 157 -12.95 5.02 0.61
CA GLY A 157 -13.50 6.28 1.13
C GLY A 157 -12.46 7.34 1.43
N GLY A 158 -11.18 7.01 1.37
CA GLY A 158 -10.05 7.84 1.82
C GLY A 158 -9.61 7.50 3.24
N LEU A 159 -8.59 8.17 3.71
CA LEU A 159 -8.01 7.91 5.03
C LEU A 159 -8.15 9.13 5.95
N SER A 160 -8.99 9.01 6.96
CA SER A 160 -9.30 10.10 7.90
C SER A 160 -8.06 10.60 8.66
N SER A 161 -7.10 9.72 8.96
CA SER A 161 -5.84 10.13 9.61
C SER A 161 -5.01 11.11 8.76
N LEU A 162 -5.24 11.15 7.45
CA LEU A 162 -4.62 12.09 6.52
C LEU A 162 -5.57 13.21 6.09
N GLY A 163 -6.77 13.29 6.67
CA GLY A 163 -7.75 14.32 6.34
C GLY A 163 -8.52 14.06 5.03
N SER A 164 -8.46 12.85 4.49
CA SER A 164 -9.23 12.49 3.29
C SER A 164 -10.59 11.91 3.68
N HIS A 165 -11.66 12.55 3.24
CA HIS A 165 -13.04 12.15 3.53
C HIS A 165 -13.84 11.97 2.25
N GLY A 166 -14.13 10.71 1.88
CA GLY A 166 -15.04 10.37 0.79
C GLY A 166 -14.52 10.63 -0.64
N VAL A 167 -13.24 10.95 -0.83
CA VAL A 167 -12.68 11.18 -2.17
C VAL A 167 -12.44 9.87 -2.93
N LEU A 168 -12.12 8.80 -2.21
CA LEU A 168 -11.85 7.45 -2.75
C LEU A 168 -13.04 6.52 -2.43
N ASN A 169 -14.21 6.76 -3.01
CA ASN A 169 -15.47 6.16 -2.56
C ASN A 169 -16.21 5.33 -3.63
N HIS A 170 -15.52 4.72 -4.56
CA HIS A 170 -16.16 3.90 -5.58
C HIS A 170 -15.52 2.51 -5.67
N GLU A 171 -16.17 1.52 -5.04
CA GLU A 171 -15.78 0.10 -5.01
C GLU A 171 -16.69 -0.69 -5.96
N VAL A 172 -16.09 -1.57 -6.75
CA VAL A 172 -16.84 -2.59 -7.51
C VAL A 172 -17.19 -3.74 -6.58
N VAL A 173 -18.47 -3.96 -6.37
CA VAL A 173 -19.01 -4.93 -5.41
C VAL A 173 -19.84 -5.98 -6.12
N ILE A 174 -19.64 -7.25 -5.76
CA ILE A 174 -20.56 -8.34 -6.12
C ILE A 174 -21.34 -8.77 -4.88
N HIS A 175 -22.54 -9.26 -5.09
CA HIS A 175 -23.40 -9.76 -4.02
C HIS A 175 -23.47 -11.28 -4.08
N LEU A 176 -22.97 -11.96 -3.05
CA LEU A 176 -23.01 -13.41 -2.88
C LEU A 176 -23.60 -13.74 -1.52
N PHE A 177 -24.52 -14.70 -1.47
CA PHE A 177 -25.18 -15.14 -0.24
C PHE A 177 -25.83 -13.98 0.57
N GLY A 178 -26.34 -12.96 -0.13
CA GLY A 178 -26.93 -11.78 0.49
C GLY A 178 -25.91 -10.82 1.14
N LYS A 179 -24.62 -11.00 0.88
CA LYS A 179 -23.51 -10.18 1.41
C LYS A 179 -22.77 -9.48 0.29
N ALA A 180 -22.23 -8.30 0.59
CA ALA A 180 -21.44 -7.50 -0.32
C ALA A 180 -19.95 -7.93 -0.27
N PHE A 181 -19.35 -8.13 -1.45
CA PHE A 181 -17.94 -8.46 -1.61
C PHE A 181 -17.28 -7.42 -2.50
N GLY A 182 -16.51 -6.52 -1.92
CA GLY A 182 -15.68 -5.56 -2.64
C GLY A 182 -14.53 -6.27 -3.36
N LEU A 183 -14.36 -5.98 -4.62
CA LEU A 183 -13.37 -6.63 -5.48
C LEU A 183 -12.20 -5.72 -5.83
N PHE A 184 -12.48 -4.46 -6.15
CA PHE A 184 -11.48 -3.43 -6.47
C PHE A 184 -12.12 -2.05 -6.55
N GLY A 185 -11.30 -1.02 -6.31
CA GLY A 185 -11.72 0.36 -6.45
C GLY A 185 -11.62 0.90 -7.88
N THR A 186 -12.27 2.03 -8.14
CA THR A 186 -12.25 2.69 -9.46
C THR A 186 -12.05 4.21 -9.40
N LYS A 187 -11.67 4.74 -8.25
CA LYS A 187 -11.29 6.16 -8.09
C LYS A 187 -9.78 6.30 -7.95
N GLY A 188 -9.19 7.31 -8.60
CA GLY A 188 -7.77 7.63 -8.45
C GLY A 188 -6.88 7.21 -9.60
N PHE A 189 -7.41 6.82 -10.73
CA PHE A 189 -6.62 6.63 -11.96
C PHE A 189 -5.84 7.90 -12.28
N PHE A 190 -4.52 7.76 -12.48
CA PHE A 190 -3.60 8.87 -12.75
C PHE A 190 -3.62 9.98 -11.68
N LEU A 191 -4.18 9.75 -10.50
CA LEU A 191 -4.42 10.77 -9.47
C LEU A 191 -5.13 12.02 -10.02
N SER A 192 -6.12 11.82 -10.87
CA SER A 192 -6.78 12.90 -11.62
C SER A 192 -8.13 13.29 -11.00
N GLY A 193 -8.64 14.47 -11.41
CA GLY A 193 -9.92 14.97 -10.91
C GLY A 193 -9.91 15.23 -9.41
N ASN A 194 -10.94 14.79 -8.68
CA ASN A 194 -11.05 15.00 -7.24
C ASN A 194 -9.99 14.26 -6.42
N THR A 195 -9.25 13.32 -7.02
CA THR A 195 -8.14 12.63 -6.36
C THR A 195 -6.79 13.36 -6.51
N TYR A 196 -6.77 14.52 -7.18
CA TYR A 196 -5.64 15.45 -7.18
C TYR A 196 -5.66 16.27 -5.88
N ASP A 197 -5.28 15.64 -4.77
CA ASP A 197 -5.52 16.05 -3.40
C ASP A 197 -4.31 15.72 -2.51
N ALA A 198 -3.95 16.58 -1.57
CA ALA A 198 -2.75 16.46 -0.74
C ALA A 198 -2.78 15.18 0.13
N ALA A 199 -3.94 14.84 0.70
CA ALA A 199 -4.11 13.63 1.50
C ALA A 199 -3.99 12.36 0.64
N VAL A 200 -4.59 12.40 -0.56
CA VAL A 200 -4.51 11.29 -1.53
C VAL A 200 -3.08 11.10 -2.02
N PHE A 201 -2.34 12.17 -2.31
CA PHE A 201 -0.93 12.09 -2.71
C PHE A 201 -0.05 11.52 -1.59
N SER A 202 -0.29 11.89 -0.35
CA SER A 202 0.44 11.36 0.80
C SER A 202 0.20 9.85 0.96
N LEU A 203 -1.06 9.42 0.83
CA LEU A 203 -1.43 8.02 0.83
C LEU A 203 -0.85 7.26 -0.37
N PHE A 204 -0.93 7.84 -1.57
CA PHE A 204 -0.37 7.26 -2.79
C PHE A 204 1.12 6.97 -2.63
N LEU A 205 1.90 7.94 -2.19
CA LEU A 205 3.34 7.78 -2.04
C LEU A 205 3.66 6.64 -1.07
N PHE A 206 3.00 6.59 0.08
CA PHE A 206 3.21 5.54 1.07
C PHE A 206 2.84 4.16 0.52
N GLN A 207 1.69 4.02 -0.10
CA GLN A 207 1.22 2.74 -0.66
C GLN A 207 2.06 2.30 -1.88
N MET A 208 2.55 3.24 -2.68
CA MET A 208 3.40 2.97 -3.84
C MET A 208 4.71 2.29 -3.44
N VAL A 209 5.38 2.72 -2.38
CA VAL A 209 6.65 2.10 -1.93
C VAL A 209 6.44 0.72 -1.31
N PHE A 210 5.25 0.41 -0.80
CA PHE A 210 4.86 -0.94 -0.37
C PHE A 210 4.63 -1.88 -1.55
N MET A 211 4.00 -1.38 -2.60
CA MET A 211 3.90 -2.08 -3.89
C MET A 211 5.29 -2.39 -4.45
N ASP A 212 6.19 -1.41 -4.44
CA ASP A 212 7.56 -1.56 -4.93
C ASP A 212 8.32 -2.65 -4.16
N THR A 213 8.18 -2.65 -2.83
CA THR A 213 8.74 -3.73 -1.99
C THR A 213 8.20 -5.10 -2.38
N THR A 214 6.90 -5.24 -2.64
CA THR A 214 6.31 -6.50 -3.12
C THR A 214 6.90 -6.93 -4.45
N ALA A 215 7.03 -6.00 -5.37
CA ALA A 215 7.52 -6.26 -6.73
C ALA A 215 9.02 -6.62 -6.76
N THR A 216 9.79 -6.14 -5.77
CA THR A 216 11.23 -6.43 -5.69
C THR A 216 11.54 -7.79 -5.04
N ILE A 217 10.70 -8.35 -4.17
CA ILE A 217 10.96 -9.66 -3.51
C ILE A 217 11.33 -10.77 -4.53
N PRO A 218 10.64 -10.93 -5.67
CA PRO A 218 11.01 -11.93 -6.67
C PRO A 218 12.34 -11.70 -7.38
N THR A 219 12.91 -10.48 -7.37
CA THR A 219 14.17 -10.21 -8.06
C THR A 219 15.33 -11.04 -7.52
N GLY A 220 15.40 -11.20 -6.19
CA GLY A 220 16.39 -12.04 -5.53
C GLY A 220 16.21 -13.52 -5.81
N SER A 221 14.97 -14.02 -5.78
CA SER A 221 14.67 -15.45 -6.04
C SER A 221 15.00 -15.87 -7.47
N MET A 222 14.87 -14.98 -8.43
CA MET A 222 15.13 -15.20 -9.86
C MET A 222 16.45 -14.60 -10.35
N ALA A 223 17.26 -14.06 -9.45
CA ALA A 223 18.54 -13.45 -9.79
C ALA A 223 19.43 -14.36 -10.64
N GLU A 224 20.20 -13.77 -11.55
CA GLU A 224 21.13 -14.40 -12.52
C GLU A 224 20.48 -15.18 -13.66
N ARG A 225 19.15 -15.27 -13.75
CA ARG A 225 18.47 -16.10 -14.76
C ARG A 225 17.20 -15.47 -15.35
N TRP A 226 16.85 -14.27 -14.90
CA TRP A 226 15.68 -13.54 -15.40
C TRP A 226 16.04 -12.67 -16.61
N ASN A 227 15.26 -12.78 -17.70
CA ASN A 227 15.45 -11.93 -18.87
C ASN A 227 14.87 -10.53 -18.60
N MET A 228 15.63 -9.47 -18.90
CA MET A 228 15.23 -8.09 -18.64
C MET A 228 13.92 -7.70 -19.34
N LYS A 229 13.64 -8.19 -20.54
CA LYS A 229 12.37 -7.90 -21.24
C LYS A 229 11.17 -8.50 -20.51
N SER A 230 11.30 -9.74 -20.03
CA SER A 230 10.24 -10.37 -19.21
C SER A 230 10.07 -9.68 -17.89
N PHE A 231 11.16 -9.18 -17.30
CA PHE A 231 11.14 -8.41 -16.07
C PHE A 231 10.35 -7.09 -16.23
N PHE A 232 10.48 -6.38 -17.35
CA PHE A 232 9.67 -5.18 -17.60
C PHE A 232 8.16 -5.48 -17.62
N VAL A 233 7.77 -6.57 -18.28
CA VAL A 233 6.36 -7.00 -18.29
C VAL A 233 5.89 -7.35 -16.89
N TYR A 234 6.72 -8.07 -16.13
CA TYR A 234 6.42 -8.44 -14.75
C TYR A 234 6.23 -7.21 -13.86
N GLY A 235 7.20 -6.28 -13.86
CA GLY A 235 7.18 -5.09 -12.98
C GLY A 235 5.91 -4.26 -13.19
N PHE A 236 5.54 -4.04 -14.45
CA PHE A 236 4.32 -3.33 -14.78
C PHE A 236 3.05 -4.12 -14.38
N PHE A 237 3.00 -5.42 -14.65
CA PHE A 237 1.83 -6.25 -14.34
C PHE A 237 1.60 -6.36 -12.82
N VAL A 238 2.66 -6.57 -12.05
CA VAL A 238 2.54 -6.69 -10.58
C VAL A 238 2.06 -5.38 -9.97
N SER A 239 2.62 -4.25 -10.39
CA SER A 239 2.27 -2.94 -9.85
C SER A 239 0.91 -2.43 -10.29
N ALA A 240 0.51 -2.74 -11.51
CA ALA A 240 -0.75 -2.26 -12.07
C ALA A 240 -1.95 -3.12 -11.67
N ILE A 241 -1.76 -4.44 -11.46
CA ILE A 241 -2.89 -5.38 -11.33
C ILE A 241 -2.71 -6.32 -10.13
N LEU A 242 -1.67 -7.14 -10.08
CA LEU A 242 -1.60 -8.26 -9.14
C LEU A 242 -1.58 -7.79 -7.68
N TYR A 243 -0.64 -6.92 -7.32
CA TYR A 243 -0.54 -6.36 -5.99
C TYR A 243 -1.78 -5.54 -5.60
N PRO A 244 -2.26 -4.59 -6.45
CA PRO A 244 -3.40 -3.77 -6.11
C PRO A 244 -4.69 -4.54 -5.82
N LEU A 245 -4.96 -5.61 -6.54
CA LEU A 245 -6.15 -6.42 -6.31
C LEU A 245 -6.13 -7.08 -4.93
N TYR A 246 -5.02 -7.73 -4.56
CA TYR A 246 -4.92 -8.33 -3.24
C TYR A 246 -4.89 -7.28 -2.13
N ALA A 247 -4.16 -6.18 -2.35
CA ALA A 247 -4.09 -5.08 -1.41
C ALA A 247 -5.45 -4.38 -1.20
N ASN A 248 -6.29 -4.31 -2.22
CA ASN A 248 -7.68 -3.85 -2.07
C ASN A 248 -8.47 -4.76 -1.13
N TRP A 249 -8.40 -6.06 -1.31
CA TRP A 249 -9.16 -7.02 -0.48
C TRP A 249 -8.84 -6.90 1.00
N VAL A 250 -7.63 -6.45 1.35
CA VAL A 250 -7.15 -6.34 2.74
C VAL A 250 -7.17 -4.91 3.26
N TRP A 251 -6.64 -3.95 2.49
CA TRP A 251 -6.46 -2.56 2.92
C TRP A 251 -7.41 -1.56 2.25
N GLY A 252 -7.92 -1.88 1.06
CA GLY A 252 -8.82 -1.02 0.32
C GLY A 252 -10.28 -1.10 0.72
N GLY A 253 -10.62 -1.92 1.72
CA GLY A 253 -12.01 -2.13 2.15
C GLY A 253 -12.71 -3.30 1.44
N GLY A 254 -11.97 -4.11 0.67
CA GLY A 254 -12.50 -5.24 -0.09
C GLY A 254 -12.88 -6.45 0.78
N TRP A 255 -13.21 -7.54 0.13
CA TRP A 255 -13.93 -8.66 0.73
C TRP A 255 -13.22 -9.38 1.88
N LEU A 256 -11.89 -9.48 1.88
CA LEU A 256 -11.15 -10.14 2.97
C LEU A 256 -11.25 -9.36 4.28
N SER A 257 -11.14 -8.03 4.23
CA SER A 257 -11.30 -7.19 5.41
C SER A 257 -12.73 -7.22 5.96
N GLN A 258 -13.71 -7.48 5.09
CA GLN A 258 -15.13 -7.53 5.43
C GLN A 258 -15.63 -8.90 5.95
N LEU A 259 -14.76 -9.91 6.04
CA LEU A 259 -15.16 -11.25 6.51
C LEU A 259 -15.73 -11.23 7.94
N GLY A 260 -15.26 -10.33 8.79
CA GLY A 260 -15.83 -10.16 10.13
C GLY A 260 -17.27 -9.68 10.08
N ALA A 261 -17.54 -8.61 9.35
CA ALA A 261 -18.87 -8.03 9.20
C ALA A 261 -19.83 -8.96 8.42
N ASN A 262 -19.32 -9.65 7.40
CA ASN A 262 -20.15 -10.51 6.54
C ASN A 262 -20.45 -11.88 7.16
N PHE A 263 -19.49 -12.48 7.87
CA PHE A 263 -19.57 -13.87 8.34
C PHE A 263 -19.25 -14.08 9.82
N GLY A 264 -19.05 -13.00 10.59
CA GLY A 264 -18.73 -13.10 12.02
C GLY A 264 -17.34 -13.67 12.29
N LEU A 265 -16.41 -13.58 11.33
CA LEU A 265 -15.04 -14.06 11.46
C LEU A 265 -14.13 -13.00 12.13
N GLY A 266 -14.45 -12.61 13.36
CA GLY A 266 -13.71 -11.63 14.15
C GLY A 266 -13.64 -10.27 13.45
N HIS A 267 -12.44 -9.75 13.26
CA HIS A 267 -12.19 -8.48 12.56
C HIS A 267 -12.03 -8.63 11.03
N GLY A 268 -12.23 -9.84 10.48
CA GLY A 268 -11.84 -10.15 9.12
C GLY A 268 -10.33 -10.39 9.00
N HIS A 269 -9.82 -10.28 7.78
CA HIS A 269 -8.36 -10.36 7.56
C HIS A 269 -7.69 -9.08 8.03
N VAL A 270 -6.76 -9.18 8.97
CA VAL A 270 -5.99 -8.06 9.51
C VAL A 270 -4.54 -8.18 9.07
N ASP A 271 -4.05 -7.17 8.38
CA ASP A 271 -2.65 -7.00 8.00
C ASP A 271 -2.24 -5.57 8.33
N PHE A 272 -1.35 -5.40 9.33
CA PHE A 272 -0.99 -4.06 9.79
C PHE A 272 0.04 -3.39 8.87
N ALA A 273 1.09 -4.11 8.51
CA ALA A 273 2.23 -3.54 7.79
C ALA A 273 2.62 -4.32 6.51
N GLY A 274 1.85 -5.31 6.08
CA GLY A 274 2.11 -6.00 4.82
C GLY A 274 2.60 -7.44 4.95
N SER A 275 2.37 -8.12 6.09
CA SER A 275 2.72 -9.54 6.23
C SER A 275 2.14 -10.39 5.10
N SER A 276 0.90 -10.15 4.73
CA SER A 276 0.25 -10.82 3.59
C SER A 276 0.30 -9.97 2.32
N VAL A 277 -0.08 -8.68 2.41
CA VAL A 277 -0.19 -7.81 1.23
C VAL A 277 1.14 -7.65 0.51
N VAL A 278 2.23 -7.49 1.25
CA VAL A 278 3.58 -7.31 0.68
C VAL A 278 4.34 -8.62 0.64
N HIS A 279 4.60 -9.20 1.82
CA HIS A 279 5.59 -10.28 1.93
C HIS A 279 5.07 -11.62 1.42
N MET A 280 3.84 -12.01 1.76
CA MET A 280 3.26 -13.24 1.22
C MET A 280 3.04 -13.14 -0.30
N THR A 281 2.49 -12.01 -0.79
CA THR A 281 2.27 -11.79 -2.21
C THR A 281 3.57 -11.83 -2.99
N GLY A 282 4.61 -11.12 -2.52
CA GLY A 282 5.94 -11.15 -3.09
C GLY A 282 6.58 -12.55 -3.01
N GLY A 283 6.44 -13.23 -1.87
CA GLY A 283 6.97 -14.58 -1.67
C GLY A 283 6.33 -15.64 -2.56
N VAL A 284 5.00 -15.58 -2.77
CA VAL A 284 4.28 -16.48 -3.70
C VAL A 284 4.70 -16.20 -5.14
N ALA A 285 4.81 -14.93 -5.53
CA ALA A 285 5.31 -14.56 -6.85
C ALA A 285 6.77 -15.03 -7.06
N ALA A 286 7.61 -14.93 -6.03
CA ALA A 286 8.98 -15.42 -6.02
C ALA A 286 9.06 -16.95 -6.19
N LEU A 287 8.21 -17.68 -5.47
CA LEU A 287 8.10 -19.13 -5.58
C LEU A 287 7.65 -19.54 -6.99
N ALA A 288 6.58 -18.95 -7.50
CA ALA A 288 6.07 -19.22 -8.84
C ALA A 288 7.14 -18.95 -9.91
N GLY A 289 7.82 -17.80 -9.82
CA GLY A 289 8.90 -17.43 -10.72
C GLY A 289 10.08 -18.43 -10.67
N ALA A 290 10.50 -18.81 -9.47
CA ALA A 290 11.58 -19.80 -9.28
C ALA A 290 11.22 -21.17 -9.86
N MET A 291 9.97 -21.60 -9.72
CA MET A 291 9.47 -22.87 -10.31
C MET A 291 9.47 -22.81 -11.84
N VAL A 292 9.04 -21.69 -12.45
CA VAL A 292 8.97 -21.52 -13.90
C VAL A 292 10.36 -21.43 -14.53
N ILE A 293 11.27 -20.65 -13.93
CA ILE A 293 12.61 -20.42 -14.49
C ILE A 293 13.58 -21.58 -14.18
N GLY A 294 13.34 -22.30 -13.08
CA GLY A 294 14.20 -23.39 -12.62
C GLY A 294 15.50 -22.89 -11.96
N PRO A 295 16.45 -23.81 -11.68
CA PRO A 295 17.70 -23.50 -11.01
C PRO A 295 18.68 -22.71 -11.87
N ARG A 296 19.64 -22.03 -11.22
CA ARG A 296 20.77 -21.38 -11.92
C ARG A 296 21.61 -22.43 -12.66
N ILE A 297 22.10 -22.09 -13.84
CA ILE A 297 22.99 -22.95 -14.61
C ILE A 297 24.22 -23.33 -13.76
N GLY A 298 24.47 -24.62 -13.64
CA GLY A 298 25.57 -25.18 -12.84
C GLY A 298 25.24 -25.31 -11.34
N LYS A 299 23.98 -25.08 -10.90
CA LYS A 299 23.59 -25.27 -9.51
C LYS A 299 23.59 -26.74 -9.09
N PHE A 300 23.19 -27.63 -9.97
CA PHE A 300 23.16 -29.07 -9.71
C PHE A 300 24.02 -29.84 -10.71
N ASN A 301 24.70 -30.87 -10.22
CA ASN A 301 25.41 -31.84 -11.02
C ASN A 301 24.45 -32.84 -11.69
N LYS A 302 24.93 -33.71 -12.55
CA LYS A 302 24.11 -34.73 -13.22
C LYS A 302 23.49 -35.74 -12.24
N ASP A 303 24.13 -35.98 -11.09
CA ASP A 303 23.68 -36.84 -10.01
C ASP A 303 22.71 -36.13 -9.05
N GLY A 304 22.35 -34.88 -9.30
CA GLY A 304 21.48 -34.06 -8.47
C GLY A 304 22.17 -33.39 -7.27
N SER A 305 23.47 -33.63 -7.05
CA SER A 305 24.20 -32.94 -5.97
C SER A 305 24.36 -31.45 -6.22
N PRO A 306 24.19 -30.59 -5.19
CA PRO A 306 24.25 -29.14 -5.36
C PRO A 306 25.71 -28.63 -5.40
N ASN A 307 25.99 -27.73 -6.31
CA ASN A 307 27.24 -26.97 -6.34
C ASN A 307 27.12 -25.65 -5.56
N PRO A 308 28.14 -25.24 -4.81
CA PRO A 308 28.19 -23.94 -4.20
C PRO A 308 28.28 -22.85 -5.27
N ILE A 309 27.46 -21.82 -5.14
CA ILE A 309 27.51 -20.62 -5.98
C ILE A 309 27.57 -19.40 -5.02
N PRO A 310 28.75 -19.09 -4.45
CA PRO A 310 28.90 -18.03 -3.47
C PRO A 310 28.64 -16.66 -4.09
N GLY A 311 28.10 -15.73 -3.30
CA GLY A 311 28.01 -14.32 -3.65
C GLY A 311 29.42 -13.70 -3.78
N HIS A 312 29.52 -12.68 -4.63
CA HIS A 312 30.82 -12.06 -4.89
C HIS A 312 31.22 -11.00 -3.88
N HIS A 313 30.26 -10.44 -3.11
CA HIS A 313 30.54 -9.31 -2.22
C HIS A 313 29.66 -9.34 -0.96
N ILE A 314 29.97 -10.23 -0.05
CA ILE A 314 29.21 -10.40 1.21
C ILE A 314 29.13 -9.11 2.07
N PRO A 315 30.21 -8.30 2.23
CA PRO A 315 30.09 -7.04 2.95
C PRO A 315 29.03 -6.11 2.36
N MET A 316 28.88 -6.03 1.04
CA MET A 316 27.83 -5.25 0.40
C MET A 316 26.44 -5.79 0.73
N ALA A 317 26.27 -7.12 0.75
CA ALA A 317 25.01 -7.76 1.14
C ALA A 317 24.64 -7.40 2.59
N VAL A 318 25.60 -7.44 3.52
CA VAL A 318 25.37 -7.08 4.92
C VAL A 318 24.99 -5.62 5.08
N VAL A 319 25.66 -4.70 4.37
CA VAL A 319 25.27 -3.27 4.36
C VAL A 319 23.84 -3.11 3.81
N GLY A 320 23.47 -3.86 2.77
CA GLY A 320 22.10 -3.91 2.28
C GLY A 320 21.09 -4.32 3.36
N CYS A 321 21.43 -5.34 4.17
CA CYS A 321 20.57 -5.76 5.28
C CYS A 321 20.41 -4.67 6.36
N PHE A 322 21.49 -3.88 6.66
CA PHE A 322 21.38 -2.73 7.57
C PHE A 322 20.45 -1.64 7.03
N ILE A 323 20.51 -1.35 5.73
CA ILE A 323 19.62 -0.39 5.09
C ILE A 323 18.17 -0.88 5.20
N LEU A 324 17.92 -2.18 4.95
CA LEU A 324 16.60 -2.78 5.11
C LEU A 324 16.11 -2.67 6.55
N ALA A 325 16.95 -3.02 7.53
CA ALA A 325 16.60 -2.94 8.95
C ALA A 325 16.26 -1.51 9.37
N PHE A 326 16.99 -0.51 8.88
CA PHE A 326 16.70 0.89 9.14
C PHE A 326 15.37 1.34 8.50
N GLY A 327 15.16 1.02 7.24
CA GLY A 327 13.92 1.36 6.54
C GLY A 327 12.68 0.67 7.13
N TRP A 328 12.87 -0.45 7.83
CA TRP A 328 11.78 -1.19 8.47
C TRP A 328 11.10 -0.42 9.61
N PHE A 329 11.76 0.54 10.22
CA PHE A 329 11.10 1.48 11.14
C PHE A 329 10.02 2.30 10.41
N GLY A 330 10.30 2.75 9.20
CA GLY A 330 9.31 3.39 8.33
C GLY A 330 8.24 2.41 7.87
N PHE A 331 8.62 1.18 7.54
CA PHE A 331 7.70 0.15 7.08
C PHE A 331 6.64 -0.19 8.13
N ASN A 332 7.05 -0.57 9.33
CA ASN A 332 6.14 -1.02 10.37
C ASN A 332 5.56 0.15 11.18
N ALA A 333 6.38 1.00 11.77
CA ALA A 333 5.89 2.11 12.57
C ALA A 333 5.16 3.15 11.73
N GLY A 334 5.57 3.34 10.46
CA GLY A 334 4.87 4.19 9.49
C GLY A 334 3.47 3.70 9.13
N SER A 335 3.20 2.40 9.25
CA SER A 335 1.88 1.82 8.95
C SER A 335 0.76 2.24 9.91
N THR A 336 1.06 3.01 10.95
CA THR A 336 0.05 3.76 11.70
C THR A 336 -0.64 4.82 10.82
N LEU A 337 0.03 5.31 9.75
CA LEU A 337 -0.42 6.42 8.90
C LEU A 337 -0.87 7.65 9.72
N SER A 338 -0.26 7.81 10.90
CA SER A 338 -0.63 8.83 11.87
C SER A 338 0.54 9.10 12.82
N GLY A 339 1.20 10.24 12.69
CA GLY A 339 2.28 10.68 13.58
C GLY A 339 1.79 11.02 14.99
N THR A 340 0.49 11.18 15.17
CA THR A 340 -0.16 11.38 16.46
C THR A 340 -0.59 10.08 17.15
N ASP A 341 -0.36 8.92 16.55
CA ASP A 341 -0.63 7.62 17.15
C ASP A 341 0.54 7.19 18.06
N LEU A 342 0.33 7.21 19.34
CA LEU A 342 1.36 6.90 20.34
C LEU A 342 1.85 5.44 20.28
N ARG A 343 1.15 4.54 19.57
CA ARG A 343 1.60 3.15 19.36
C ARG A 343 2.85 3.05 18.48
N ILE A 344 3.26 4.12 17.82
CA ILE A 344 4.51 4.20 17.03
C ILE A 344 5.69 3.64 17.83
N GLY A 345 5.85 4.05 19.10
CA GLY A 345 6.94 3.59 19.96
C GLY A 345 6.92 2.08 20.20
N VAL A 346 5.74 1.51 20.44
CA VAL A 346 5.55 0.05 20.64
C VAL A 346 5.88 -0.70 19.35
N VAL A 347 5.37 -0.24 18.22
CA VAL A 347 5.59 -0.88 16.91
C VAL A 347 7.07 -0.84 16.53
N ALA A 348 7.73 0.30 16.68
CA ALA A 348 9.15 0.47 16.38
C ALA A 348 10.02 -0.46 17.25
N THR A 349 9.75 -0.50 18.56
CA THR A 349 10.49 -1.36 19.49
C THR A 349 10.31 -2.84 19.17
N ASN A 350 9.07 -3.28 18.93
CA ASN A 350 8.80 -4.67 18.57
C ASN A 350 9.46 -5.06 17.23
N THR A 351 9.48 -4.15 16.26
CA THR A 351 10.16 -4.35 14.98
C THR A 351 11.66 -4.60 15.17
N MET A 352 12.32 -3.76 15.97
CA MET A 352 13.75 -3.90 16.27
C MET A 352 14.05 -5.20 17.02
N LEU A 353 13.27 -5.52 18.04
CA LEU A 353 13.46 -6.73 18.84
C LEU A 353 13.22 -8.00 18.02
N ALA A 354 12.21 -8.01 17.14
CA ALA A 354 11.93 -9.13 16.25
C ALA A 354 13.10 -9.38 15.28
N GLY A 355 13.62 -8.32 14.65
CA GLY A 355 14.79 -8.40 13.76
C GLY A 355 16.03 -8.91 14.48
N GLY A 356 16.34 -8.36 15.65
CA GLY A 356 17.47 -8.78 16.47
C GLY A 356 17.35 -10.23 16.94
N ALA A 357 16.15 -10.65 17.40
CA ALA A 357 15.89 -12.02 17.83
C ALA A 357 16.03 -13.02 16.68
N ALA A 358 15.51 -12.67 15.48
CA ALA A 358 15.62 -13.51 14.30
C ALA A 358 17.08 -13.68 13.85
N ALA A 359 17.86 -12.60 13.79
CA ALA A 359 19.27 -12.65 13.44
C ALA A 359 20.07 -13.48 14.44
N PHE A 360 19.85 -13.28 15.74
CA PHE A 360 20.54 -14.03 16.79
C PHE A 360 20.18 -15.53 16.75
N SER A 361 18.90 -15.87 16.65
CA SER A 361 18.45 -17.28 16.62
C SER A 361 18.95 -18.02 15.38
N SER A 362 18.94 -17.36 14.21
CA SER A 362 19.49 -17.93 12.98
C SER A 362 20.98 -18.21 13.10
N TRP A 363 21.73 -17.25 13.66
CA TRP A 363 23.17 -17.39 13.87
C TRP A 363 23.52 -18.53 14.83
N VAL A 364 22.79 -18.65 15.96
CA VAL A 364 22.94 -19.74 16.92
C VAL A 364 22.61 -21.10 16.30
N TYR A 365 21.48 -21.18 15.56
CA TYR A 365 21.08 -22.40 14.86
C TYR A 365 22.15 -22.89 13.88
N MET A 366 22.68 -21.99 13.05
CA MET A 366 23.75 -22.30 12.09
C MET A 366 24.99 -22.81 12.80
N TRP A 367 25.39 -22.13 13.90
CA TRP A 367 26.53 -22.56 14.69
C TRP A 367 26.35 -23.96 15.29
N MET A 368 25.19 -24.21 15.91
CA MET A 368 24.89 -25.54 16.49
C MET A 368 24.80 -26.65 15.44
N ARG A 369 24.25 -26.34 14.27
CA ARG A 369 24.01 -27.35 13.21
C ARG A 369 25.23 -27.65 12.35
N TYR A 370 26.08 -26.65 12.11
CA TYR A 370 27.19 -26.72 11.15
C TYR A 370 28.55 -26.44 11.78
N GLY A 371 28.63 -26.18 13.08
CA GLY A 371 29.87 -25.93 13.83
C GLY A 371 30.48 -24.54 13.60
N LYS A 372 29.88 -23.72 12.74
CA LYS A 372 30.27 -22.34 12.47
C LYS A 372 29.06 -21.53 12.02
N PRO A 373 29.00 -20.23 12.36
CA PRO A 373 27.96 -19.37 11.81
C PRO A 373 28.18 -19.17 10.31
N ASP A 374 27.10 -18.99 9.59
CA ASP A 374 27.07 -18.61 8.17
C ASP A 374 26.14 -17.41 8.00
N ILE A 375 26.37 -16.61 6.95
CA ILE A 375 25.62 -15.40 6.65
C ILE A 375 24.48 -15.71 5.69
#